data_b5dee65cc34b0f383df932e8216dde77
#
_entry.id   b5dee65cc34b0f383df932e8216dde77
#
_cell.length_a   1.000
_cell.length_b   1.000
_cell.length_c   1.000
_cell.angle_alpha   90.00
_cell.angle_beta   90.00
_cell.angle_gamma   90.00
#
_symmetry.space_group_name_H-M   'P 1'
#
loop_
_entity.id
_entity.type
_entity.pdbx_description
1 polymer ?
#
loop_
_entity_poly.entity_id
_entity_poly.type
_entity_poly.pdbx_seq_one_letter_code
_entity_poly.pdbx_strand_id
1 'polypeptide(L)'
;MDTQAIKNIALIVQQERERAIAEYRVKPSADRLLNALRRIVDKALSQLLAVCPLPAGAAMAAVGGYGRGELYPYSDVDVLILLPQDPNPGEEERLSKVVAAMWDIGIEPS
;
A
#
# COMPACT_ATOMS: atom_id res chain seq x y z
N MET A 1 4.55 13.21 -11.78
CA MET A 1 4.33 11.84 -11.25
C MET A 1 4.30 10.86 -12.41
N ASP A 2 4.98 9.75 -12.29
CA ASP A 2 5.07 8.76 -13.37
C ASP A 2 3.85 7.83 -13.35
N THR A 3 2.88 8.11 -14.21
CA THR A 3 1.64 7.33 -14.32
C THR A 3 1.90 5.89 -14.75
N GLN A 4 2.90 5.66 -15.61
CA GLN A 4 3.23 4.31 -16.05
C GLN A 4 3.83 3.46 -14.93
N ALA A 5 4.67 4.04 -14.10
CA ALA A 5 5.24 3.35 -12.95
C ALA A 5 4.14 2.94 -11.96
N ILE A 6 3.15 3.81 -11.72
CA ILE A 6 2.01 3.52 -10.87
C ILE A 6 1.16 2.39 -11.45
N LYS A 7 0.90 2.42 -12.74
CA LYS A 7 0.15 1.34 -13.42
C LYS A 7 0.88 0.00 -13.32
N ASN A 8 2.21 0.01 -13.41
CA ASN A 8 3.02 -1.20 -13.27
C ASN A 8 2.91 -1.77 -11.85
N ILE A 9 2.97 -0.90 -10.84
CA ILE A 9 2.80 -1.31 -9.44
C ILE A 9 1.40 -1.93 -9.24
N ALA A 10 0.36 -1.28 -9.76
CA ALA A 10 -1.01 -1.78 -9.66
C ALA A 10 -1.16 -3.17 -10.28
N LEU A 11 -0.57 -3.39 -11.44
CA LEU A 11 -0.62 -4.67 -12.13
C LEU A 11 0.08 -5.76 -11.33
N ILE A 12 1.26 -5.47 -10.77
CA ILE A 12 2.01 -6.41 -9.95
C ILE A 12 1.23 -6.78 -8.69
N VAL A 13 0.62 -5.79 -8.02
CA VAL A 13 -0.22 -6.03 -6.84
C VAL A 13 -1.35 -7.00 -7.18
N GLN A 14 -2.05 -6.74 -8.27
CA GLN A 14 -3.16 -7.60 -8.70
C GLN A 14 -2.69 -9.02 -8.98
N GLN A 15 -1.62 -9.18 -9.74
CA GLN A 15 -1.09 -10.48 -10.10
C GLN A 15 -0.60 -11.27 -8.90
N GLU A 16 0.11 -10.62 -7.98
CA GLU A 16 0.63 -11.28 -6.79
C GLU A 16 -0.48 -11.67 -5.81
N ARG A 17 -1.52 -10.83 -5.68
CA ARG A 17 -2.70 -11.18 -4.87
C ARG A 17 -3.42 -12.40 -5.43
N GLU A 18 -3.63 -12.44 -6.74
CA GLU A 18 -4.27 -13.57 -7.38
C GLU A 18 -3.46 -14.86 -7.19
N ARG A 19 -2.14 -14.76 -7.30
CA ARG A 19 -1.25 -15.90 -7.07
C ARG A 19 -1.34 -16.39 -5.63
N ALA A 20 -1.31 -15.49 -4.65
CA ALA A 20 -1.39 -15.85 -3.24
C ALA A 20 -2.70 -16.57 -2.91
N ILE A 21 -3.81 -16.08 -3.46
CA ILE A 21 -5.12 -16.69 -3.27
C ILE A 21 -5.18 -18.06 -3.96
N ALA A 22 -4.63 -18.19 -5.16
CA ALA A 22 -4.59 -19.45 -5.87
C ALA A 22 -3.78 -20.51 -5.12
N GLU A 23 -2.63 -20.12 -4.58
CA GLU A 23 -1.80 -21.02 -3.76
C GLU A 23 -2.53 -21.46 -2.49
N TYR A 24 -3.26 -20.54 -1.85
CA TYR A 24 -4.08 -20.86 -0.69
C TYR A 24 -5.14 -21.91 -1.01
N ARG A 25 -5.78 -21.84 -2.16
CA ARG A 25 -6.79 -22.81 -2.58
C ARG A 25 -6.22 -24.21 -2.81
N VAL A 26 -4.98 -24.29 -3.26
CA VAL A 26 -4.29 -25.57 -3.50
C VAL A 26 -3.79 -26.17 -2.18
N LYS A 27 -3.17 -25.35 -1.36
CA LYS A 27 -2.61 -25.78 -0.08
C LYS A 27 -2.99 -24.75 1.01
N PRO A 28 -4.16 -24.90 1.65
CA PRO A 28 -4.63 -23.92 2.61
C PRO A 28 -3.68 -23.74 3.80
N SER A 29 -3.24 -22.49 3.97
CA SER A 29 -2.46 -22.06 5.13
C SER A 29 -2.72 -20.58 5.33
N ALA A 30 -3.50 -20.23 6.35
CA ALA A 30 -3.84 -18.84 6.65
C ALA A 30 -2.59 -18.01 6.90
N ASP A 31 -1.62 -18.56 7.64
CA ASP A 31 -0.38 -17.83 7.94
C ASP A 31 0.41 -17.49 6.67
N ARG A 32 0.50 -18.42 5.74
CA ARG A 32 1.18 -18.17 4.47
C ARG A 32 0.47 -17.10 3.66
N LEU A 33 -0.86 -17.18 3.59
CA LEU A 33 -1.66 -16.20 2.85
C LEU A 33 -1.51 -14.81 3.46
N LEU A 34 -1.67 -14.67 4.78
CA LEU A 34 -1.55 -13.39 5.45
C LEU A 34 -0.17 -12.78 5.31
N ASN A 35 0.88 -13.60 5.45
CA ASN A 35 2.25 -13.14 5.25
C ASN A 35 2.52 -12.71 3.80
N ALA A 36 1.99 -13.45 2.83
CA ALA A 36 2.13 -13.10 1.42
C ALA A 36 1.44 -11.77 1.12
N LEU A 37 0.21 -11.57 1.59
CA LEU A 37 -0.54 -10.34 1.39
C LEU A 37 0.15 -9.15 2.03
N ARG A 38 0.70 -9.32 3.23
CA ARG A 38 1.46 -8.27 3.91
C ARG A 38 2.69 -7.86 3.11
N ARG A 39 3.45 -8.83 2.60
CA ARG A 39 4.63 -8.53 1.78
C ARG A 39 4.27 -7.80 0.50
N ILE A 40 3.16 -8.17 -0.13
CA ILE A 40 2.68 -7.51 -1.34
C ILE A 40 2.41 -6.03 -1.06
N VAL A 41 1.70 -5.73 0.03
CA VAL A 41 1.38 -4.35 0.41
C VAL A 41 2.65 -3.58 0.78
N ASP A 42 3.54 -4.17 1.60
CA ASP A 42 4.80 -3.53 1.99
C ASP A 42 5.64 -3.15 0.78
N LYS A 43 5.79 -4.06 -0.15
CA LYS A 43 6.57 -3.84 -1.36
C LYS A 43 5.93 -2.78 -2.24
N ALA A 44 4.60 -2.84 -2.41
CA ALA A 44 3.88 -1.87 -3.22
C ALA A 44 4.00 -0.47 -2.65
N LEU A 45 3.85 -0.30 -1.34
CA LEU A 45 3.99 1.00 -0.69
C LEU A 45 5.41 1.54 -0.81
N SER A 46 6.43 0.68 -0.63
CA SER A 46 7.82 1.08 -0.80
C SER A 46 8.13 1.56 -2.20
N GLN A 47 7.62 0.85 -3.21
CA GLN A 47 7.79 1.23 -4.61
C GLN A 47 7.03 2.52 -4.93
N LEU A 48 5.82 2.66 -4.39
CA LEU A 48 5.02 3.86 -4.58
C LEU A 48 5.72 5.10 -4.02
N LEU A 49 6.26 5.02 -2.82
CA LEU A 49 6.95 6.14 -2.19
C LEU A 49 8.26 6.50 -2.89
N ALA A 50 8.88 5.56 -3.60
CA ALA A 50 10.03 5.85 -4.44
C ALA A 50 9.64 6.68 -5.68
N VAL A 51 8.44 6.46 -6.23
CA VAL A 51 7.92 7.17 -7.39
C VAL A 51 7.25 8.48 -6.97
N CYS A 52 6.55 8.48 -5.86
CA CYS A 52 5.77 9.60 -5.35
C CYS A 52 6.12 9.83 -3.88
N PRO A 53 7.25 10.48 -3.58
CA PRO A 53 7.73 10.60 -2.20
C PRO A 53 6.85 11.51 -1.34
N LEU A 54 6.84 11.21 -0.05
CA LEU A 54 6.20 12.05 0.96
C LEU A 54 6.96 13.37 1.13
N PRO A 55 6.30 14.42 1.63
CA PRO A 55 7.00 15.65 2.02
C PRO A 55 8.09 15.38 3.04
N ALA A 56 9.12 16.23 3.07
CA ALA A 56 10.24 16.10 3.99
C ALA A 56 9.74 16.05 5.44
N GLY A 57 10.27 15.13 6.22
CA GLY A 57 9.90 14.95 7.63
C GLY A 57 8.61 14.18 7.86
N ALA A 58 7.86 13.85 6.80
CA ALA A 58 6.66 13.03 6.93
C ALA A 58 7.02 11.56 7.07
N ALA A 59 6.16 10.82 7.76
CA ALA A 59 6.31 9.39 7.94
C ALA A 59 4.99 8.69 7.69
N MET A 60 5.05 7.44 7.23
CA MET A 60 3.88 6.60 7.03
C MET A 60 3.87 5.49 8.10
N ALA A 61 2.74 5.31 8.75
CA ALA A 61 2.57 4.26 9.75
C ALA A 61 1.37 3.39 9.38
N ALA A 62 1.54 2.09 9.46
CA ALA A 62 0.45 1.15 9.26
C ALA A 62 -0.24 0.87 10.58
N VAL A 63 -1.58 0.81 10.56
CA VAL A 63 -2.40 0.55 11.74
C VAL A 63 -3.44 -0.53 11.42
N GLY A 64 -4.12 -1.01 12.44
CA GLY A 64 -5.16 -2.02 12.26
C GLY A 64 -4.59 -3.38 11.87
N GLY A 65 -5.32 -4.13 11.05
CA GLY A 65 -4.93 -5.48 10.65
C GLY A 65 -3.60 -5.54 9.93
N TYR A 66 -3.33 -4.57 9.04
CA TYR A 66 -2.06 -4.50 8.33
C TYR A 66 -0.88 -4.33 9.30
N GLY A 67 -0.99 -3.38 10.24
CA GLY A 67 0.06 -3.12 11.23
C GLY A 67 0.36 -4.30 12.12
N ARG A 68 -0.62 -5.17 12.36
CA ARG A 68 -0.46 -6.39 13.16
C ARG A 68 -0.05 -7.61 12.33
N GLY A 69 0.06 -7.48 11.01
CA GLY A 69 0.32 -8.60 10.12
C GLY A 69 -0.88 -9.50 9.89
N GLU A 70 -2.08 -9.04 10.24
CA GLU A 70 -3.33 -9.79 10.12
C GLU A 70 -4.17 -9.25 8.95
N LEU A 71 -3.59 -9.27 7.75
CA LEU A 71 -4.24 -8.76 6.56
C LEU A 71 -4.96 -9.89 5.83
N TYR A 72 -6.28 -9.82 5.77
CA TYR A 72 -7.10 -10.77 5.02
C TYR A 72 -7.34 -10.28 3.60
N PRO A 73 -7.62 -11.17 2.63
CA PRO A 73 -8.04 -10.75 1.30
C PRO A 73 -9.25 -9.82 1.42
N TYR A 74 -9.23 -8.73 0.67
CA TYR A 74 -10.28 -7.71 0.68
C TYR A 74 -10.37 -6.89 1.97
N SER A 75 -9.42 -7.04 2.90
CA SER A 75 -9.34 -6.17 4.07
C SER A 75 -8.79 -4.81 3.68
N ASP A 76 -9.33 -3.76 4.32
CA ASP A 76 -8.80 -2.41 4.13
C ASP A 76 -7.44 -2.27 4.81
N VAL A 77 -6.57 -1.48 4.19
CA VAL A 77 -5.28 -1.12 4.77
C VAL A 77 -5.43 0.23 5.44
N ASP A 78 -5.23 0.24 6.76
CA ASP A 78 -5.25 1.48 7.52
C ASP A 78 -3.85 2.08 7.54
N VAL A 79 -3.70 3.23 6.91
CA VAL A 79 -2.41 3.91 6.81
C VAL A 79 -2.55 5.34 7.32
N LEU A 80 -1.65 5.71 8.22
CA LEU A 80 -1.55 7.07 8.73
C LEU A 80 -0.32 7.73 8.12
N ILE A 81 -0.48 8.97 7.68
CA ILE A 81 0.64 9.80 7.26
C ILE A 81 0.85 10.85 8.35
N LEU A 82 2.01 10.79 9.00
CA LEU A 82 2.37 11.66 10.09
C LEU A 82 3.20 12.83 9.57
N LEU A 83 2.82 14.05 9.95
CA LEU A 83 3.50 15.27 9.53
C LEU A 83 4.11 15.96 10.75
N PRO A 84 5.31 16.58 10.62
CA PRO A 84 5.92 17.30 11.73
C PRO A 84 5.20 18.61 12.04
N GLN A 85 4.45 19.14 11.08
CA GLN A 85 3.70 20.39 11.20
C GLN A 85 2.59 20.42 10.15
N ASP A 86 1.73 21.43 10.21
CA ASP A 86 0.67 21.59 9.21
C ASP A 86 1.28 21.76 7.82
N PRO A 87 0.75 21.05 6.82
CA PRO A 87 1.32 21.08 5.47
C PRO A 87 1.03 22.44 4.79
N ASN A 88 2.01 22.92 4.02
CA ASN A 88 1.80 24.06 3.13
C ASN A 88 1.06 23.57 1.85
N PRO A 89 0.58 24.49 0.98
CA PRO A 89 -0.16 24.09 -0.23
C PRO A 89 0.58 23.11 -1.14
N GLY A 90 1.89 23.25 -1.28
CA GLY A 90 2.69 22.34 -2.09
C GLY A 90 2.76 20.93 -1.49
N GLU A 91 2.86 20.84 -0.16
CA GLU A 91 2.85 19.58 0.57
C GLU A 91 1.48 18.92 0.52
N GLU A 92 0.39 19.71 0.64
CA GLU A 92 -0.97 19.21 0.50
C GLU A 92 -1.20 18.58 -0.88
N GLU A 93 -0.71 19.22 -1.94
CA GLU A 93 -0.80 18.69 -3.28
C GLU A 93 -0.05 17.36 -3.40
N ARG A 94 1.15 17.29 -2.83
CA ARG A 94 1.94 16.05 -2.84
C ARG A 94 1.25 14.92 -2.09
N LEU A 95 0.68 15.22 -0.92
CA LEU A 95 -0.08 14.24 -0.14
C LEU A 95 -1.29 13.74 -0.91
N SER A 96 -2.02 14.63 -1.59
CA SER A 96 -3.15 14.25 -2.43
C SER A 96 -2.75 13.29 -3.53
N LYS A 97 -1.59 13.51 -4.15
CA LYS A 97 -1.05 12.62 -5.19
C LYS A 97 -0.71 11.24 -4.63
N VAL A 98 -0.10 11.17 -3.44
CA VAL A 98 0.23 9.91 -2.79
C VAL A 98 -1.05 9.12 -2.48
N VAL A 99 -2.05 9.77 -1.91
CA VAL A 99 -3.33 9.13 -1.58
C VAL A 99 -4.02 8.63 -2.85
N ALA A 100 -4.09 9.44 -3.90
CA ALA A 100 -4.68 9.03 -5.18
C ALA A 100 -3.94 7.83 -5.77
N ALA A 101 -2.61 7.81 -5.69
CA ALA A 101 -1.82 6.70 -6.18
C ALA A 101 -2.05 5.42 -5.38
N MET A 102 -2.28 5.52 -4.08
CA MET A 102 -2.63 4.35 -3.24
C MET A 102 -3.94 3.72 -3.72
N TRP A 103 -4.96 4.53 -4.01
CA TRP A 103 -6.20 4.03 -4.61
C TRP A 103 -5.93 3.34 -5.95
N ASP A 104 -5.09 3.95 -6.78
CA ASP A 104 -4.77 3.42 -8.12
C ASP A 104 -4.09 2.06 -8.06
N ILE A 105 -3.27 1.79 -7.06
CA ILE A 105 -2.59 0.50 -6.91
C ILE A 105 -3.41 -0.54 -6.14
N GLY A 106 -4.64 -0.19 -5.76
CA GLY A 106 -5.55 -1.12 -5.09
C GLY A 106 -5.35 -1.21 -3.58
N ILE A 107 -4.69 -0.23 -2.98
CA ILE A 107 -4.55 -0.10 -1.52
C ILE A 107 -5.44 1.06 -1.10
N GLU A 108 -6.53 0.74 -0.40
CA GLU A 108 -7.50 1.74 0.02
C GLU A 108 -7.09 2.32 1.37
N PRO A 109 -6.57 3.56 1.43
CA PRO A 109 -6.23 4.17 2.71
C PRO A 109 -7.49 4.58 3.47
N SER A 110 -7.45 4.43 4.77
CA SER A 110 -8.55 4.83 5.65
C SER A 110 -8.39 6.26 6.14
#